data_51664954425f9f189e21685ba3677cc0
#
_entry.id   51664954425f9f189e21685ba3677cc0
#
_cell.length_a   1.000
_cell.length_b   1.000
_cell.length_c   1.000
_cell.angle_alpha   90.00
_cell.angle_beta   90.00
_cell.angle_gamma   90.00
#
_symmetry.space_group_name_H-M   'P 1'
#
loop_
_entity.id
_entity.type
_entity.pdbx_description
1 polymer ?
#
loop_
_entity_poly.entity_id
_entity_poly.type
_entity_poly.pdbx_seq_one_letter_code
_entity_poly.pdbx_strand_id
1 'polypeptide(L)'
;IETPHTSVLTLFFFIYYSDIIFFMNKIDVKCVALEGAIIPEYKTVGAAGADVYAFLKESVTLAVGKSCVIPTGVFYEIPEGFEIQVRPRSGLAAKNGVTVLNTPGTIDSDYRGELQIILINLGDKDFVINNGDRIAQIIIAPVTQGNFVQVEKLSVTERGEKGFGSTGV
;
A
#
# COMPACT_ATOMS: atom_id res chain seq x y z
N ILE A 1 64.08 12.56 3.49
CA ILE A 1 63.21 12.35 2.28
C ILE A 1 62.11 11.42 2.71
N GLU A 2 61.02 11.99 3.22
CA GLU A 2 59.81 11.24 3.58
C GLU A 2 58.84 11.22 2.40
N THR A 3 58.45 10.06 1.97
CA THR A 3 57.38 9.83 0.98
C THR A 3 56.05 9.83 1.66
N PRO A 4 55.03 10.53 1.17
CA PRO A 4 53.70 10.50 1.77
C PRO A 4 52.98 9.21 1.34
N HIS A 5 52.78 8.28 2.25
CA HIS A 5 51.80 7.19 2.13
C HIS A 5 50.37 7.76 2.29
N THR A 6 49.87 8.37 1.27
CA THR A 6 48.40 8.65 1.21
C THR A 6 47.71 7.35 0.89
N SER A 7 47.06 6.77 1.88
CA SER A 7 46.51 5.44 1.81
C SER A 7 45.37 5.35 0.79
N VAL A 8 45.53 4.47 -0.16
CA VAL A 8 44.55 4.06 -1.17
C VAL A 8 43.22 3.62 -0.51
N LEU A 9 43.23 3.24 0.78
CA LEU A 9 42.03 2.87 1.54
C LEU A 9 41.07 4.03 1.73
N THR A 10 41.51 5.27 1.87
CA THR A 10 40.63 6.42 2.09
C THR A 10 39.85 6.80 0.82
N LEU A 11 40.42 6.55 -0.34
CA LEU A 11 39.75 6.80 -1.63
C LEU A 11 38.66 5.78 -1.93
N PHE A 12 38.84 4.51 -1.52
CA PHE A 12 37.83 3.46 -1.68
C PHE A 12 36.60 3.70 -0.79
N PHE A 13 36.77 4.25 0.41
CA PHE A 13 35.65 4.57 1.30
C PHE A 13 34.81 5.77 0.79
N PHE A 14 35.41 6.74 0.12
CA PHE A 14 34.68 7.88 -0.44
C PHE A 14 33.89 7.54 -1.70
N ILE A 15 34.35 6.59 -2.51
CA ILE A 15 33.66 6.16 -3.75
C ILE A 15 32.45 5.28 -3.41
N TYR A 16 32.50 4.49 -2.32
CA TYR A 16 31.36 3.67 -1.89
C TYR A 16 30.24 4.45 -1.20
N TYR A 17 30.49 5.65 -0.72
CA TYR A 17 29.48 6.46 -0.03
C TYR A 17 28.74 7.45 -0.95
N SER A 18 29.26 7.74 -2.13
CA SER A 18 28.63 8.66 -3.08
C SER A 18 27.64 7.99 -4.04
N ASP A 19 27.65 6.65 -4.14
CA ASP A 19 26.78 5.89 -5.06
C ASP A 19 25.66 5.10 -4.38
N ILE A 20 25.36 5.35 -3.10
CA ILE A 20 24.06 5.00 -2.52
C ILE A 20 23.06 6.07 -2.99
N ILE A 21 22.92 6.21 -4.30
CA ILE A 21 21.73 6.78 -4.89
C ILE A 21 20.63 5.78 -4.49
N PHE A 22 19.68 6.26 -3.69
CA PHE A 22 18.45 5.56 -3.39
C PHE A 22 17.72 5.25 -4.70
N PHE A 23 18.08 4.16 -5.35
CA PHE A 23 17.24 3.59 -6.39
C PHE A 23 15.98 3.08 -5.68
N MET A 24 14.90 3.82 -5.80
CA MET A 24 13.59 3.22 -5.49
C MET A 24 13.48 1.97 -6.36
N ASN A 25 13.46 0.79 -5.72
CA ASN A 25 13.24 -0.46 -6.44
C ASN A 25 11.91 -0.35 -7.16
N LYS A 26 11.94 -0.32 -8.48
CA LYS A 26 10.74 -0.37 -9.30
C LYS A 26 10.57 -1.79 -9.80
N ILE A 27 9.36 -2.29 -9.69
CA ILE A 27 8.95 -3.56 -10.28
C ILE A 27 7.84 -3.30 -11.30
N ASP A 28 7.79 -4.09 -12.34
CA ASP A 28 6.74 -4.00 -13.34
C ASP A 28 5.50 -4.76 -12.85
N VAL A 29 4.41 -4.04 -12.67
CA VAL A 29 3.08 -4.59 -12.41
C VAL A 29 2.26 -4.39 -13.67
N LYS A 30 1.99 -5.48 -14.39
CA LYS A 30 1.18 -5.40 -15.59
C LYS A 30 -0.27 -5.09 -15.21
N CYS A 31 -0.93 -4.25 -16.00
CA CYS A 31 -2.34 -3.95 -15.80
C CYS A 31 -3.11 -3.85 -17.11
N VAL A 32 -4.40 -4.14 -17.03
CA VAL A 32 -5.39 -3.89 -18.08
C VAL A 32 -6.41 -2.91 -17.51
N ALA A 33 -6.74 -1.86 -18.27
CA ALA A 33 -7.77 -0.92 -17.92
C ALA A 33 -8.90 -0.96 -18.94
N LEU A 34 -10.15 -0.91 -18.48
CA LEU A 34 -11.31 -0.72 -19.35
C LEU A 34 -11.25 0.66 -20.02
N GLU A 35 -11.92 0.81 -21.15
CA GLU A 35 -11.99 2.09 -21.84
C GLU A 35 -12.59 3.18 -20.92
N GLY A 36 -11.84 4.25 -20.70
CA GLY A 36 -12.20 5.34 -19.79
C GLY A 36 -11.81 5.14 -18.31
N ALA A 37 -11.31 3.96 -17.92
CA ALA A 37 -10.75 3.76 -16.60
C ALA A 37 -9.36 4.40 -16.49
N ILE A 38 -9.00 4.85 -15.27
CA ILE A 38 -7.73 5.54 -14.99
C ILE A 38 -6.78 4.59 -14.29
N ILE A 39 -5.62 4.36 -14.90
CA ILE A 39 -4.54 3.58 -14.28
C ILE A 39 -4.00 4.35 -13.07
N PRO A 40 -3.72 3.68 -11.92
CA PRO A 40 -3.17 4.32 -10.73
C PRO A 40 -1.87 5.07 -10.99
N GLU A 41 -1.70 6.19 -10.30
CA GLU A 41 -0.60 7.12 -10.53
C GLU A 41 0.04 7.57 -9.21
N TYR A 42 1.39 7.55 -9.17
CA TYR A 42 2.17 8.19 -8.11
C TYR A 42 2.23 9.70 -8.37
N LYS A 43 1.70 10.50 -7.45
CA LYS A 43 1.61 11.97 -7.64
C LYS A 43 2.91 12.72 -7.39
N THR A 44 3.88 12.10 -6.72
CA THR A 44 5.23 12.67 -6.49
C THR A 44 6.28 11.58 -6.64
N VAL A 45 7.54 11.97 -6.89
CA VAL A 45 8.66 11.04 -7.02
C VAL A 45 8.87 10.20 -5.75
N GLY A 46 8.60 10.76 -4.57
CA GLY A 46 8.74 10.05 -3.28
C GLY A 46 7.46 9.40 -2.78
N ALA A 47 6.37 9.37 -3.57
CA ALA A 47 5.13 8.76 -3.13
C ALA A 47 5.28 7.25 -2.99
N ALA A 48 4.84 6.69 -1.86
CA ALA A 48 4.77 5.24 -1.63
C ALA A 48 3.47 4.64 -2.16
N GLY A 49 2.39 5.44 -2.26
CA GLY A 49 1.08 5.03 -2.73
C GLY A 49 0.72 5.63 -4.09
N ALA A 50 0.15 4.83 -4.97
CA ALA A 50 -0.46 5.28 -6.21
C ALA A 50 -1.96 5.49 -5.99
N ASP A 51 -2.49 6.66 -6.38
CA ASP A 51 -3.92 6.99 -6.26
C ASP A 51 -4.77 6.08 -7.16
N VAL A 52 -5.89 5.58 -6.61
CA VAL A 52 -6.89 4.76 -7.30
C VAL A 52 -8.16 5.56 -7.50
N TYR A 53 -8.74 5.40 -8.68
CA TYR A 53 -9.86 6.20 -9.15
C TYR A 53 -11.15 5.38 -9.26
N ALA A 54 -12.27 6.00 -8.93
CA ALA A 54 -13.59 5.42 -9.18
C ALA A 54 -13.89 5.35 -10.67
N PHE A 55 -14.42 4.21 -11.13
CA PHE A 55 -14.90 4.01 -12.50
C PHE A 55 -16.41 3.75 -12.48
N LEU A 56 -17.18 4.80 -12.69
CA LEU A 56 -18.63 4.81 -12.49
C LEU A 56 -19.35 5.35 -13.74
N LYS A 57 -20.51 4.79 -14.05
CA LYS A 57 -21.43 5.35 -15.06
C LYS A 57 -22.22 6.54 -14.50
N GLU A 58 -22.59 6.47 -13.24
CA GLU A 58 -23.35 7.48 -12.50
C GLU A 58 -22.72 7.65 -11.11
N SER A 59 -22.90 8.84 -10.52
CA SER A 59 -22.41 9.10 -9.15
C SER A 59 -23.10 8.21 -8.12
N VAL A 60 -22.35 7.80 -7.09
CA VAL A 60 -22.84 6.98 -5.99
C VAL A 60 -22.87 7.81 -4.71
N THR A 61 -24.00 7.86 -4.03
CA THR A 61 -24.12 8.47 -2.71
C THR A 61 -23.86 7.42 -1.64
N LEU A 62 -22.78 7.59 -0.89
CA LEU A 62 -22.40 6.77 0.25
C LEU A 62 -22.95 7.42 1.53
N ALA A 63 -24.11 6.95 2.00
CA ALA A 63 -24.77 7.48 3.19
C ALA A 63 -23.95 7.22 4.47
N VAL A 64 -24.17 8.04 5.50
CA VAL A 64 -23.54 7.90 6.82
C VAL A 64 -23.77 6.49 7.39
N GLY A 65 -22.70 5.86 7.88
CA GLY A 65 -22.72 4.51 8.45
C GLY A 65 -22.89 3.37 7.44
N LYS A 66 -22.91 3.66 6.14
CA LYS A 66 -23.05 2.65 5.08
C LYS A 66 -21.71 2.38 4.38
N SER A 67 -21.62 1.21 3.75
CA SER A 67 -20.52 0.82 2.89
C SER A 67 -21.03 0.54 1.48
N CYS A 68 -20.12 0.68 0.51
CA CYS A 68 -20.36 0.30 -0.87
C CYS A 68 -19.07 -0.22 -1.52
N VAL A 69 -19.21 -0.97 -2.60
CA VAL A 69 -18.11 -1.45 -3.42
C VAL A 69 -18.04 -0.56 -4.66
N ILE A 70 -16.90 0.06 -4.90
CA ILE A 70 -16.67 0.96 -6.03
C ILE A 70 -15.71 0.29 -7.02
N PRO A 71 -16.12 0.07 -8.27
CA PRO A 71 -15.26 -0.44 -9.33
C PRO A 71 -14.18 0.58 -9.72
N THR A 72 -13.05 0.08 -10.21
CA THR A 72 -11.94 0.91 -10.73
C THR A 72 -11.71 0.73 -12.22
N GLY A 73 -12.30 -0.30 -12.83
CA GLY A 73 -12.06 -0.68 -14.23
C GLY A 73 -10.65 -1.19 -14.50
N VAL A 74 -9.84 -1.49 -13.48
CA VAL A 74 -8.44 -1.90 -13.64
C VAL A 74 -8.20 -3.29 -13.06
N PHE A 75 -7.43 -4.10 -13.80
CA PHE A 75 -7.06 -5.48 -13.49
C PHE A 75 -5.54 -5.58 -13.45
N TYR A 76 -4.98 -6.49 -12.63
CA TYR A 76 -3.54 -6.57 -12.44
C TYR A 76 -2.99 -7.99 -12.62
N GLU A 77 -1.75 -8.05 -13.09
CA GLU A 77 -0.88 -9.21 -12.98
C GLU A 77 0.32 -8.80 -12.11
N ILE A 78 0.21 -9.14 -10.83
CA ILE A 78 1.23 -8.82 -9.82
C ILE A 78 2.32 -9.89 -9.90
N PRO A 79 3.61 -9.53 -9.90
CA PRO A 79 4.69 -10.50 -9.85
C PRO A 79 4.62 -11.36 -8.58
N GLU A 80 4.97 -12.65 -8.70
CA GLU A 80 5.10 -13.54 -7.54
C GLU A 80 6.06 -12.98 -6.49
N GLY A 81 5.74 -13.14 -5.21
CA GLY A 81 6.48 -12.56 -4.10
C GLY A 81 6.07 -11.13 -3.75
N PHE A 82 5.05 -10.57 -4.42
CA PHE A 82 4.47 -9.26 -4.11
C PHE A 82 2.96 -9.35 -3.99
N GLU A 83 2.40 -8.36 -3.28
CA GLU A 83 0.96 -8.09 -3.17
C GLU A 83 0.66 -6.63 -3.50
N ILE A 84 -0.60 -6.32 -3.78
CA ILE A 84 -1.11 -4.96 -3.71
C ILE A 84 -1.88 -4.78 -2.41
N GLN A 85 -1.51 -3.77 -1.62
CA GLN A 85 -2.27 -3.34 -0.45
C GLN A 85 -3.14 -2.14 -0.79
N VAL A 86 -4.44 -2.26 -0.59
CA VAL A 86 -5.39 -1.14 -0.71
C VAL A 86 -5.46 -0.41 0.62
N ARG A 87 -5.16 0.89 0.60
CA ARG A 87 -5.16 1.76 1.78
C ARG A 87 -6.04 2.98 1.58
N PRO A 88 -6.60 3.56 2.65
CA PRO A 88 -7.39 4.78 2.56
C PRO A 88 -6.51 6.00 2.20
N ARG A 89 -7.16 7.03 1.70
CA ARG A 89 -6.55 8.35 1.52
C ARG A 89 -6.79 9.20 2.76
N SER A 90 -5.71 9.73 3.33
CA SER A 90 -5.78 10.57 4.53
C SER A 90 -6.73 11.77 4.39
N GLY A 91 -6.77 12.38 3.19
CA GLY A 91 -7.66 13.51 2.91
C GLY A 91 -9.14 13.15 2.98
N LEU A 92 -9.55 11.98 2.50
CA LEU A 92 -10.94 11.52 2.61
C LEU A 92 -11.28 11.15 4.06
N ALA A 93 -10.39 10.45 4.73
CA ALA A 93 -10.57 10.06 6.13
C ALA A 93 -10.71 11.29 7.04
N ALA A 94 -9.80 12.25 6.94
CA ALA A 94 -9.78 13.41 7.84
C ALA A 94 -10.91 14.42 7.58
N LYS A 95 -11.29 14.62 6.30
CA LYS A 95 -12.27 15.65 5.95
C LYS A 95 -13.72 15.14 5.90
N ASN A 96 -13.90 13.88 5.54
CA ASN A 96 -15.21 13.30 5.24
C ASN A 96 -15.54 12.07 6.09
N GLY A 97 -14.58 11.54 6.89
CA GLY A 97 -14.76 10.28 7.60
C GLY A 97 -14.87 9.05 6.68
N VAL A 98 -14.52 9.19 5.38
CA VAL A 98 -14.59 8.09 4.41
C VAL A 98 -13.28 7.32 4.38
N THR A 99 -13.36 6.00 4.53
CA THR A 99 -12.21 5.11 4.57
C THR A 99 -12.45 3.81 3.82
N VAL A 100 -11.40 3.00 3.64
CA VAL A 100 -11.49 1.64 3.09
C VAL A 100 -11.87 0.70 4.24
N LEU A 101 -13.00 0.00 4.10
CA LEU A 101 -13.58 -0.81 5.17
C LEU A 101 -12.66 -1.95 5.64
N ASN A 102 -12.02 -2.63 4.70
CA ASN A 102 -11.13 -3.78 4.94
C ASN A 102 -9.63 -3.40 4.94
N THR A 103 -9.29 -2.16 5.28
CA THR A 103 -7.90 -1.68 5.20
C THR A 103 -6.97 -2.37 6.21
N PRO A 104 -5.73 -2.76 5.79
CA PRO A 104 -5.26 -2.82 4.40
C PRO A 104 -5.91 -3.99 3.64
N GLY A 105 -6.54 -3.68 2.50
CA GLY A 105 -7.09 -4.71 1.61
C GLY A 105 -5.94 -5.43 0.91
N THR A 106 -5.97 -6.75 0.85
CA THR A 106 -4.93 -7.57 0.21
C THR A 106 -5.38 -8.03 -1.16
N ILE A 107 -4.56 -7.82 -2.17
CA ILE A 107 -4.72 -8.35 -3.53
C ILE A 107 -3.54 -9.27 -3.81
N ASP A 108 -3.84 -10.55 -3.94
CA ASP A 108 -2.86 -11.60 -4.14
C ASP A 108 -2.27 -11.58 -5.56
N SER A 109 -1.06 -12.12 -5.74
CA SER A 109 -0.36 -12.14 -7.03
C SER A 109 -1.08 -12.98 -8.09
N ASP A 110 -1.88 -13.96 -7.71
CA ASP A 110 -2.66 -14.82 -8.60
C ASP A 110 -4.10 -14.33 -8.86
N TYR A 111 -4.54 -13.23 -8.22
CA TYR A 111 -5.84 -12.62 -8.51
C TYR A 111 -5.83 -11.94 -9.88
N ARG A 112 -6.86 -12.18 -10.69
CA ARG A 112 -7.01 -11.59 -12.03
C ARG A 112 -8.33 -10.83 -12.22
N GLY A 113 -9.14 -10.73 -11.16
CA GLY A 113 -10.37 -9.93 -11.18
C GLY A 113 -10.10 -8.44 -11.16
N GLU A 114 -11.16 -7.67 -11.34
CA GLU A 114 -11.12 -6.21 -11.22
C GLU A 114 -10.76 -5.79 -9.79
N LEU A 115 -9.86 -4.81 -9.65
CA LEU A 115 -9.68 -4.14 -8.37
C LEU A 115 -10.93 -3.35 -8.03
N GLN A 116 -11.57 -3.69 -6.93
CA GLN A 116 -12.73 -2.98 -6.39
C GLN A 116 -12.42 -2.46 -5.00
N ILE A 117 -12.90 -1.27 -4.67
CA ILE A 117 -12.64 -0.60 -3.39
C ILE A 117 -13.88 -0.65 -2.52
N ILE A 118 -13.76 -1.24 -1.33
CA ILE A 118 -14.85 -1.29 -0.34
C ILE A 118 -14.73 -0.04 0.54
N LEU A 119 -15.58 0.96 0.29
CA LEU A 119 -15.61 2.19 1.09
C LEU A 119 -16.67 2.12 2.17
N ILE A 120 -16.40 2.78 3.30
CA ILE A 120 -17.35 3.04 4.38
C ILE A 120 -17.30 4.53 4.73
N ASN A 121 -18.49 5.09 5.03
CA ASN A 121 -18.64 6.46 5.52
C ASN A 121 -18.87 6.45 7.04
N LEU A 122 -17.85 6.84 7.79
CA LEU A 122 -17.88 7.02 9.25
C LEU A 122 -17.98 8.51 9.65
N GLY A 123 -18.25 9.37 8.67
CA GLY A 123 -18.44 10.80 8.87
C GLY A 123 -19.86 11.15 9.35
N ASP A 124 -20.19 12.44 9.30
CA ASP A 124 -21.44 13.03 9.76
C ASP A 124 -22.38 13.44 8.61
N LYS A 125 -21.95 13.29 7.35
CA LYS A 125 -22.70 13.65 6.15
C LYS A 125 -22.56 12.60 5.08
N ASP A 126 -23.56 12.50 4.22
CA ASP A 126 -23.49 11.67 3.02
C ASP A 126 -22.35 12.14 2.11
N PHE A 127 -21.65 11.20 1.51
CA PHE A 127 -20.52 11.45 0.63
C PHE A 127 -20.85 11.01 -0.79
N VAL A 128 -20.75 11.92 -1.76
CA VAL A 128 -20.98 11.63 -3.18
C VAL A 128 -19.67 11.27 -3.84
N ILE A 129 -19.66 10.12 -4.50
CA ILE A 129 -18.51 9.61 -5.28
C ILE A 129 -18.85 9.77 -6.75
N ASN A 130 -18.02 10.51 -7.49
CA ASN A 130 -18.16 10.70 -8.92
C ASN A 130 -17.15 9.85 -9.70
N ASN A 131 -17.42 9.63 -10.98
CA ASN A 131 -16.44 9.01 -11.88
C ASN A 131 -15.13 9.80 -11.88
N GLY A 132 -13.99 9.11 -11.76
CA GLY A 132 -12.67 9.70 -11.72
C GLY A 132 -12.25 10.29 -10.36
N ASP A 133 -13.09 10.21 -9.32
CA ASP A 133 -12.69 10.59 -7.97
C ASP A 133 -11.59 9.66 -7.45
N ARG A 134 -10.59 10.22 -6.77
CA ARG A 134 -9.55 9.44 -6.09
C ARG A 134 -10.10 8.92 -4.76
N ILE A 135 -10.37 7.61 -4.70
CA ILE A 135 -11.10 6.97 -3.60
C ILE A 135 -10.21 6.18 -2.63
N ALA A 136 -9.05 5.74 -3.09
CA ALA A 136 -8.09 4.97 -2.32
C ALA A 136 -6.68 5.20 -2.84
N GLN A 137 -5.70 4.53 -2.26
CA GLN A 137 -4.36 4.38 -2.80
C GLN A 137 -3.91 2.93 -2.69
N ILE A 138 -3.02 2.51 -3.59
CA ILE A 138 -2.43 1.17 -3.56
C ILE A 138 -0.93 1.26 -3.31
N ILE A 139 -0.42 0.28 -2.58
CA ILE A 139 1.00 0.10 -2.27
C ILE A 139 1.42 -1.28 -2.77
N ILE A 140 2.55 -1.37 -3.44
CA ILE A 140 3.16 -2.65 -3.80
C ILE A 140 4.05 -3.06 -2.63
N ALA A 141 3.82 -4.24 -2.07
CA ALA A 141 4.56 -4.75 -0.92
C ALA A 141 5.12 -6.15 -1.19
N PRO A 142 6.33 -6.48 -0.69
CA PRO A 142 6.85 -7.83 -0.74
C PRO A 142 6.06 -8.73 0.23
N VAL A 143 5.89 -10.01 -0.15
CA VAL A 143 5.16 -11.00 0.64
C VAL A 143 6.12 -12.02 1.21
N THR A 144 5.96 -12.32 2.49
CA THR A 144 6.59 -13.46 3.16
C THR A 144 5.52 -14.40 3.68
N GLN A 145 5.50 -15.62 3.17
CA GLN A 145 4.57 -16.65 3.65
C GLN A 145 5.18 -17.41 4.83
N GLY A 146 4.41 -17.55 5.91
CA GLY A 146 4.78 -18.37 7.05
C GLY A 146 4.47 -19.85 6.80
N ASN A 147 5.45 -20.73 7.06
CA ASN A 147 5.18 -22.15 7.17
C ASN A 147 4.71 -22.47 8.60
N PHE A 148 3.42 -22.72 8.79
CA PHE A 148 2.83 -22.99 10.11
C PHE A 148 3.12 -24.43 10.52
N VAL A 149 4.02 -24.61 11.49
CA VAL A 149 4.40 -25.90 12.06
C VAL A 149 3.74 -26.06 13.43
N GLN A 150 2.89 -27.08 13.56
CA GLN A 150 2.27 -27.40 14.84
C GLN A 150 3.32 -28.00 15.78
N VAL A 151 3.41 -27.47 17.00
CA VAL A 151 4.27 -27.96 18.07
C VAL A 151 3.45 -28.19 19.33
N GLU A 152 3.94 -29.04 20.24
CA GLU A 152 3.25 -29.30 21.51
C GLU A 152 3.31 -28.12 22.47
N LYS A 153 4.41 -27.33 22.43
CA LYS A 153 4.63 -26.21 23.34
C LYS A 153 5.48 -25.13 22.66
N LEU A 154 5.10 -23.86 22.90
CA LEU A 154 5.90 -22.72 22.50
C LEU A 154 7.03 -22.44 23.50
N SER A 155 8.08 -21.76 23.03
CA SER A 155 9.16 -21.28 23.90
C SER A 155 8.66 -20.24 24.89
N VAL A 156 9.28 -20.23 26.08
CA VAL A 156 8.98 -19.26 27.13
C VAL A 156 9.66 -17.94 26.82
N THR A 157 8.93 -16.82 27.00
CA THR A 157 9.49 -15.47 26.90
C THR A 157 9.18 -14.66 28.17
N GLU A 158 9.90 -13.57 28.39
CA GLU A 158 9.65 -12.67 29.52
C GLU A 158 8.25 -12.04 29.47
N ARG A 159 7.74 -11.75 28.29
CA ARG A 159 6.38 -11.24 28.06
C ARG A 159 5.32 -12.29 28.36
N GLY A 160 5.58 -13.56 28.05
CA GLY A 160 4.61 -14.66 28.17
C GLY A 160 3.30 -14.36 27.45
N GLU A 161 2.18 -14.61 28.14
CA GLU A 161 0.81 -14.43 27.62
C GLU A 161 0.27 -13.00 27.78
N LYS A 162 1.07 -12.06 28.31
CA LYS A 162 0.62 -10.70 28.60
C LYS A 162 0.34 -9.94 27.29
N GLY A 163 -0.89 -9.48 27.13
CA GLY A 163 -1.39 -8.70 25.97
C GLY A 163 -2.26 -7.52 26.41
N PHE A 164 -3.02 -6.94 25.48
CA PHE A 164 -4.04 -5.91 25.69
C PHE A 164 -3.58 -4.72 26.57
N GLY A 165 -2.39 -4.17 26.28
CA GLY A 165 -1.87 -2.99 27.00
C GLY A 165 -1.19 -3.35 28.33
N SER A 166 -0.75 -4.59 28.55
CA SER A 166 -0.04 -5.03 29.76
C SER A 166 1.27 -4.29 30.05
N THR A 167 1.76 -3.46 29.10
CA THR A 167 2.96 -2.62 29.25
C THR A 167 2.65 -1.20 29.74
N GLY A 168 1.39 -0.92 30.09
CA GLY A 168 0.93 0.38 30.58
C GLY A 168 0.49 1.35 29.47
N VAL A 169 -0.08 2.47 29.89
CA VAL A 169 -0.44 3.64 29.05
C VAL A 169 0.62 4.70 29.26
#